data_fde7a33d1313da418db7fea1a16d7ab4
#
_entry.id   fde7a33d1313da418db7fea1a16d7ab4
#
_cell.length_a   1.000
_cell.length_b   1.000
_cell.length_c   1.000
_cell.angle_alpha   90.00
_cell.angle_beta   90.00
_cell.angle_gamma   90.00
#
_symmetry.space_group_name_H-M   'P 1'
#
loop_
_entity.id
_entity.type
_entity.pdbx_description
1 polymer ?
#
loop_
_entity_poly.entity_id
_entity_poly.type
_entity_poly.pdbx_seq_one_letter_code
_entity_poly.pdbx_strand_id
1 'polypeptide(L)'
;MSQADILGEITTIVAGVSGVGVVHDYERSSRSPAEWLDIMTSGGKINGWTISREATESEWEFHTTNRLRHVFRIKGYYAVDDAAASEKTFQALVDEVRKAFNGHETLSGDALISGPCQIDYVGIREIAPDTGYYLHVAELTLAAEERETR
;
A
#
# COMPACT_ATOMS: atom_id res chain seq x y z
N MET A 1 -14.61 -6.47 13.45
CA MET A 1 -13.27 -6.00 13.07
C MET A 1 -13.37 -4.58 12.58
N SER A 2 -12.48 -3.70 12.99
CA SER A 2 -12.52 -2.30 12.58
C SER A 2 -11.66 -2.05 11.33
N GLN A 3 -11.83 -0.89 10.71
CA GLN A 3 -10.98 -0.45 9.60
C GLN A 3 -9.48 -0.44 10.02
N ALA A 4 -9.19 -0.03 11.24
CA ALA A 4 -7.81 0.00 11.74
C ALA A 4 -7.21 -1.40 11.88
N ASP A 5 -8.00 -2.38 12.27
CA ASP A 5 -7.56 -3.78 12.36
C ASP A 5 -7.28 -4.36 10.97
N ILE A 6 -8.14 -4.07 10.01
CA ILE A 6 -7.96 -4.49 8.61
C ILE A 6 -6.69 -3.87 8.04
N LEU A 7 -6.48 -2.58 8.26
CA LEU A 7 -5.28 -1.87 7.84
C LEU A 7 -4.01 -2.50 8.44
N GLY A 8 -4.05 -2.86 9.71
CA GLY A 8 -2.94 -3.54 10.39
C GLY A 8 -2.59 -4.87 9.76
N GLU A 9 -3.58 -5.67 9.39
CA GLU A 9 -3.34 -6.96 8.73
C GLU A 9 -2.80 -6.79 7.31
N ILE A 10 -3.33 -5.85 6.54
CA ILE A 10 -2.80 -5.52 5.21
C ILE A 10 -1.34 -5.07 5.31
N THR A 11 -1.03 -4.21 6.27
CA THR A 11 0.33 -3.73 6.52
C THR A 11 1.28 -4.89 6.82
N THR A 12 0.85 -5.84 7.64
CA THR A 12 1.64 -7.03 7.97
C THR A 12 1.92 -7.89 6.73
N ILE A 13 0.92 -8.07 5.87
CA ILE A 13 1.09 -8.83 4.62
C ILE A 13 2.13 -8.16 3.72
N VAL A 14 2.04 -6.85 3.53
CA VAL A 14 3.01 -6.10 2.71
C VAL A 14 4.41 -6.16 3.32
N ALA A 15 4.52 -5.96 4.63
CA ALA A 15 5.81 -6.01 5.32
C ALA A 15 6.48 -7.39 5.25
N GLY A 16 5.70 -8.44 5.07
CA GLY A 16 6.21 -9.81 4.92
C GLY A 16 6.76 -10.13 3.53
N VAL A 17 6.60 -9.25 2.55
CA VAL A 17 7.11 -9.48 1.20
C VAL A 17 8.62 -9.28 1.17
N SER A 18 9.35 -10.28 0.66
CA SER A 18 10.81 -10.19 0.51
C SER A 18 11.18 -9.05 -0.44
N GLY A 19 12.09 -8.20 -0.01
CA GLY A 19 12.55 -7.03 -0.78
C GLY A 19 11.81 -5.73 -0.46
N VAL A 20 10.70 -5.79 0.27
CA VAL A 20 10.03 -4.58 0.77
C VAL A 20 10.86 -4.01 1.93
N GLY A 21 11.07 -2.70 1.92
CA GLY A 21 11.80 -2.01 2.97
C GLY A 21 10.90 -1.57 4.12
N VAL A 22 10.91 -0.28 4.43
CA VAL A 22 10.07 0.27 5.51
C VAL A 22 8.62 0.36 5.06
N VAL A 23 7.68 -0.03 5.93
CA VAL A 23 6.24 0.02 5.67
C VAL A 23 5.57 0.87 6.73
N HIS A 24 4.77 1.83 6.29
CA HIS A 24 3.99 2.71 7.15
C HIS A 24 2.49 2.43 6.94
N ASP A 25 1.75 2.37 8.03
CA ASP A 25 0.30 2.13 8.00
C ASP A 25 -0.52 3.42 7.93
N TYR A 26 0.10 4.49 7.48
CA TYR A 26 -0.52 5.79 7.19
C TYR A 26 0.32 6.56 6.20
N GLU A 27 -0.30 7.52 5.53
CA GLU A 27 0.42 8.36 4.58
C GLU A 27 1.34 9.33 5.32
N ARG A 28 2.64 9.24 5.02
CA ARG A 28 3.66 10.08 5.67
C ARG A 28 3.78 11.42 4.96
N SER A 29 3.96 12.45 5.76
CA SER A 29 4.20 13.80 5.27
C SER A 29 5.36 14.44 6.03
N SER A 30 5.99 15.43 5.42
CA SER A 30 7.10 16.14 6.03
C SER A 30 7.16 17.58 5.53
N ARG A 31 7.98 18.39 6.18
CA ARG A 31 8.16 19.80 5.82
C ARG A 31 9.13 20.02 4.66
N SER A 32 9.93 19.01 4.33
CA SER A 32 10.93 19.10 3.27
C SER A 32 11.05 17.79 2.50
N PRO A 33 11.45 17.84 1.21
CA PRO A 33 11.71 16.63 0.44
C PRO A 33 12.80 15.75 1.07
N ALA A 34 13.86 16.33 1.61
CA ALA A 34 14.93 15.56 2.23
C ALA A 34 14.45 14.77 3.46
N GLU A 35 13.63 15.37 4.29
CA GLU A 35 13.02 14.72 5.45
C GLU A 35 12.11 13.58 5.02
N TRP A 36 11.30 13.78 4.00
CA TRP A 36 10.43 12.74 3.46
C TRP A 36 11.22 11.56 2.89
N LEU A 37 12.30 11.84 2.15
CA LEU A 37 13.18 10.80 1.62
C LEU A 37 13.78 9.96 2.75
N ASP A 38 14.18 10.59 3.85
CA ASP A 38 14.73 9.91 5.02
C ASP A 38 13.69 8.95 5.64
N ILE A 39 12.44 9.39 5.75
CA ILE A 39 11.33 8.55 6.24
C ILE A 39 11.16 7.29 5.38
N MET A 40 11.39 7.38 4.07
CA MET A 40 11.24 6.28 3.12
C MET A 40 12.52 5.46 2.92
N THR A 41 13.57 5.75 3.65
CA THR A 41 14.85 5.04 3.52
C THR A 41 14.86 3.77 4.36
N SER A 42 15.36 2.69 3.77
CA SER A 42 15.57 1.40 4.41
C SER A 42 16.88 0.82 3.91
N GLY A 43 17.79 0.47 4.83
CA GLY A 43 19.07 -0.13 4.46
C GLY A 43 19.96 0.79 3.59
N GLY A 44 19.89 2.09 3.81
CA GLY A 44 20.72 3.08 3.11
C GLY A 44 20.20 3.50 1.74
N LYS A 45 19.02 3.06 1.32
CA LYS A 45 18.41 3.49 0.07
C LYS A 45 16.90 3.67 0.24
N ILE A 46 16.29 4.41 -0.67
CA ILE A 46 14.84 4.59 -0.69
C ILE A 46 14.18 3.27 -1.05
N ASN A 47 13.37 2.75 -0.14
CA ASN A 47 12.53 1.58 -0.32
C ASN A 47 11.45 1.65 0.75
N GLY A 48 10.46 2.49 0.50
CA GLY A 48 9.41 2.78 1.47
C GLY A 48 8.03 2.56 0.88
N TRP A 49 7.13 2.09 1.71
CA TRP A 49 5.77 1.78 1.34
C TRP A 49 4.81 2.40 2.35
N THR A 50 3.69 2.89 1.86
CA THR A 50 2.63 3.43 2.69
C THR A 50 1.31 2.79 2.33
N ILE A 51 0.47 2.57 3.34
CA ILE A 51 -0.86 2.00 3.16
C ILE A 51 -1.83 2.88 3.92
N SER A 52 -2.88 3.32 3.24
CA SER A 52 -3.91 4.14 3.88
C SER A 52 -5.28 3.83 3.28
N ARG A 53 -6.31 4.06 4.07
CA ARG A 53 -7.67 3.98 3.56
C ARG A 53 -7.97 5.21 2.71
N GLU A 54 -8.45 4.97 1.50
CA GLU A 54 -8.83 6.03 0.55
C GLU A 54 -10.33 6.32 0.60
N ALA A 55 -11.15 5.28 0.75
CA ALA A 55 -12.60 5.40 0.73
C ALA A 55 -13.25 4.26 1.49
N THR A 56 -14.48 4.47 1.90
CA THR A 56 -15.36 3.43 2.43
C THR A 56 -16.73 3.59 1.80
N GLU A 57 -17.22 2.51 1.22
CA GLU A 57 -18.57 2.42 0.69
C GLU A 57 -19.41 1.65 1.69
N SER A 58 -20.58 2.19 2.02
CA SER A 58 -21.51 1.58 2.98
C SER A 58 -22.78 1.18 2.28
N GLU A 59 -23.28 0.00 2.57
CA GLU A 59 -24.52 -0.54 2.00
C GLU A 59 -25.31 -1.25 3.08
N TRP A 60 -26.62 -1.03 3.09
CA TRP A 60 -27.50 -1.79 3.98
C TRP A 60 -27.63 -3.21 3.46
N GLU A 61 -27.26 -4.17 4.28
CA GLU A 61 -27.40 -5.59 3.93
C GLU A 61 -28.69 -6.16 4.54
N PHE A 62 -28.94 -5.81 5.82
CA PHE A 62 -30.14 -6.20 6.57
C PHE A 62 -30.58 -5.01 7.42
N HIS A 63 -31.74 -5.13 8.10
CA HIS A 63 -32.25 -4.07 8.97
C HIS A 63 -31.27 -3.66 10.09
N THR A 64 -30.41 -4.57 10.50
CA THR A 64 -29.48 -4.36 11.62
C THR A 64 -28.02 -4.35 11.23
N THR A 65 -27.72 -4.52 9.94
CA THR A 65 -26.34 -4.73 9.46
C THR A 65 -26.03 -3.86 8.27
N ASN A 66 -24.87 -3.22 8.30
CA ASN A 66 -24.26 -2.56 7.15
C ASN A 66 -23.12 -3.43 6.63
N ARG A 67 -22.99 -3.48 5.33
CA ARG A 67 -21.79 -3.99 4.69
C ARG A 67 -20.90 -2.80 4.34
N LEU A 68 -19.66 -2.85 4.82
CA LEU A 68 -18.66 -1.80 4.55
C LEU A 68 -17.59 -2.36 3.62
N ARG A 69 -17.31 -1.63 2.56
CA ARG A 69 -16.21 -1.93 1.66
C ARG A 69 -15.17 -0.82 1.77
N HIS A 70 -14.06 -1.14 2.39
CA HIS A 70 -12.94 -0.22 2.54
C HIS A 70 -11.99 -0.36 1.37
N VAL A 71 -11.64 0.74 0.76
CA VAL A 71 -10.65 0.80 -0.32
C VAL A 71 -9.34 1.34 0.23
N PHE A 72 -8.29 0.55 0.10
CA PHE A 72 -6.95 0.92 0.56
C PHE A 72 -6.05 1.22 -0.62
N ARG A 73 -5.25 2.27 -0.48
CA ARG A 73 -4.21 2.64 -1.42
C ARG A 73 -2.86 2.22 -0.86
N ILE A 74 -2.13 1.44 -1.65
CA ILE A 74 -0.76 1.03 -1.34
C ILE A 74 0.14 1.81 -2.27
N LYS A 75 1.09 2.57 -1.73
CA LYS A 75 2.07 3.33 -2.50
C LYS A 75 3.46 2.81 -2.20
N GLY A 76 4.24 2.57 -3.23
CA GLY A 76 5.63 2.14 -3.10
C GLY A 76 6.58 3.14 -3.74
N TYR A 77 7.73 3.35 -3.09
CA TYR A 77 8.78 4.26 -3.55
C TYR A 77 10.12 3.53 -3.50
N TYR A 78 10.88 3.63 -4.58
CA TYR A 78 12.12 2.90 -4.72
C TYR A 78 13.18 3.76 -5.41
N ALA A 79 14.42 3.65 -4.94
CA ALA A 79 15.54 4.41 -5.50
C ALA A 79 15.80 4.05 -6.96
N VAL A 80 16.00 5.07 -7.79
CA VAL A 80 16.39 4.88 -9.18
C VAL A 80 17.89 4.60 -9.25
N ASP A 81 18.27 3.49 -9.85
CA ASP A 81 19.64 3.11 -10.15
C ASP A 81 19.64 2.40 -11.49
N ASP A 82 19.82 3.16 -12.57
CA ASP A 82 19.72 2.66 -13.94
C ASP A 82 20.77 1.59 -14.23
N ALA A 83 21.98 1.76 -13.72
CA ALA A 83 23.06 0.79 -13.92
C ALA A 83 22.77 -0.57 -13.28
N ALA A 84 22.01 -0.59 -12.20
CA ALA A 84 21.56 -1.81 -11.53
C ALA A 84 20.22 -2.31 -12.03
N ALA A 85 19.68 -1.73 -13.10
CA ALA A 85 18.36 -2.06 -13.65
C ALA A 85 17.23 -2.01 -12.60
N SER A 86 17.20 -0.94 -11.81
CA SER A 86 16.23 -0.76 -10.72
C SER A 86 14.78 -0.84 -11.19
N GLU A 87 14.47 -0.46 -12.43
CA GLU A 87 13.14 -0.60 -12.99
C GLU A 87 12.66 -2.05 -12.95
N LYS A 88 13.50 -2.99 -13.40
CA LYS A 88 13.15 -4.41 -13.41
C LYS A 88 12.97 -4.95 -11.99
N THR A 89 13.85 -4.54 -11.09
CA THR A 89 13.78 -4.94 -9.68
C THR A 89 12.49 -4.43 -9.04
N PHE A 90 12.16 -3.17 -9.30
CA PHE A 90 10.94 -2.57 -8.73
C PHE A 90 9.67 -3.17 -9.32
N GLN A 91 9.62 -3.39 -10.64
CA GLN A 91 8.49 -4.04 -11.30
C GLN A 91 8.22 -5.43 -10.68
N ALA A 92 9.27 -6.22 -10.48
CA ALA A 92 9.16 -7.52 -9.85
C ALA A 92 8.67 -7.42 -8.40
N LEU A 93 9.16 -6.44 -7.64
CA LEU A 93 8.74 -6.20 -6.27
C LEU A 93 7.27 -5.80 -6.18
N VAL A 94 6.81 -4.92 -7.08
CA VAL A 94 5.39 -4.52 -7.16
C VAL A 94 4.50 -5.74 -7.44
N ASP A 95 4.92 -6.62 -8.35
CA ASP A 95 4.19 -7.86 -8.62
C ASP A 95 4.14 -8.78 -7.39
N GLU A 96 5.22 -8.89 -6.63
CA GLU A 96 5.24 -9.69 -5.42
C GLU A 96 4.31 -9.12 -4.34
N VAL A 97 4.24 -7.80 -4.20
CA VAL A 97 3.29 -7.15 -3.29
C VAL A 97 1.85 -7.44 -3.72
N ARG A 98 1.54 -7.30 -5.01
CA ARG A 98 0.22 -7.62 -5.53
C ARG A 98 -0.17 -9.07 -5.26
N LYS A 99 0.74 -10.00 -5.51
CA LYS A 99 0.50 -11.44 -5.33
C LYS A 99 0.41 -11.85 -3.85
N ALA A 100 0.98 -11.07 -2.95
CA ALA A 100 1.02 -11.41 -1.53
C ALA A 100 -0.38 -11.56 -0.92
N PHE A 101 -1.40 -10.95 -1.52
CA PHE A 101 -2.78 -11.04 -1.06
C PHE A 101 -3.50 -12.31 -1.55
N ASN A 102 -2.93 -13.01 -2.53
CA ASN A 102 -3.46 -14.30 -2.96
C ASN A 102 -3.29 -15.32 -1.84
N GLY A 103 -4.36 -16.01 -1.47
CA GLY A 103 -4.36 -16.91 -0.33
C GLY A 103 -4.67 -16.24 1.02
N HIS A 104 -4.88 -14.92 1.02
CA HIS A 104 -5.27 -14.15 2.20
C HIS A 104 -6.67 -13.53 2.03
N GLU A 105 -7.56 -14.22 1.34
CA GLU A 105 -8.91 -13.72 1.05
C GLU A 105 -9.71 -13.51 2.32
N THR A 106 -9.44 -14.30 3.35
CA THR A 106 -10.08 -14.15 4.66
C THR A 106 -9.09 -13.52 5.63
N LEU A 107 -9.48 -12.41 6.22
CA LEU A 107 -8.76 -11.76 7.31
C LEU A 107 -9.31 -12.24 8.64
N SER A 108 -8.71 -11.81 9.75
CA SER A 108 -9.21 -12.15 11.09
C SER A 108 -10.65 -11.62 11.27
N GLY A 109 -11.47 -12.35 12.02
CA GLY A 109 -12.86 -12.01 12.21
C GLY A 109 -13.70 -12.28 10.96
N ASP A 110 -14.61 -11.37 10.63
CA ASP A 110 -15.53 -11.50 9.50
C ASP A 110 -15.08 -10.71 8.25
N ALA A 111 -13.89 -10.14 8.28
CA ALA A 111 -13.39 -9.33 7.17
C ALA A 111 -12.84 -10.19 6.04
N LEU A 112 -13.11 -9.78 4.82
CA LEU A 112 -12.68 -10.46 3.60
C LEU A 112 -11.98 -9.48 2.67
N ILE A 113 -10.94 -9.96 1.98
CA ILE A 113 -10.40 -9.25 0.82
C ILE A 113 -11.38 -9.45 -0.33
N SER A 114 -11.90 -8.37 -0.89
CA SER A 114 -12.99 -8.41 -1.88
C SER A 114 -12.51 -8.29 -3.32
N GLY A 115 -11.54 -9.06 -3.67
CA GLY A 115 -11.00 -9.14 -5.02
C GLY A 115 -9.49 -9.02 -5.06
N PRO A 116 -8.87 -9.25 -6.22
CA PRO A 116 -7.42 -9.16 -6.33
C PRO A 116 -6.92 -7.74 -6.16
N CYS A 117 -5.70 -7.60 -5.64
CA CYS A 117 -5.01 -6.32 -5.61
C CYS A 117 -4.74 -5.86 -7.04
N GLN A 118 -5.00 -4.58 -7.31
CA GLN A 118 -4.82 -3.98 -8.64
C GLN A 118 -3.60 -3.08 -8.64
N ILE A 119 -2.82 -3.16 -9.71
CA ILE A 119 -1.74 -2.19 -9.96
C ILE A 119 -2.34 -1.08 -10.82
N ASP A 120 -2.40 0.13 -10.28
CA ASP A 120 -3.00 1.28 -10.97
C ASP A 120 -1.94 2.12 -11.69
N TYR A 121 -0.73 2.15 -11.16
CA TYR A 121 0.37 2.92 -11.74
C TYR A 121 1.72 2.35 -11.32
N VAL A 122 2.66 2.29 -12.26
CA VAL A 122 4.08 2.05 -11.98
C VAL A 122 4.89 2.94 -12.94
N GLY A 123 5.80 3.72 -12.40
CA GLY A 123 6.62 4.59 -13.24
C GLY A 123 7.62 5.39 -12.43
N ILE A 124 8.31 6.30 -13.10
CA ILE A 124 9.26 7.21 -12.46
C ILE A 124 8.59 8.59 -12.36
N ARG A 125 8.64 9.17 -11.16
CA ARG A 125 8.12 10.52 -10.90
C ARG A 125 9.12 11.36 -10.15
N GLU A 126 9.10 12.65 -10.40
CA GLU A 126 9.76 13.64 -9.56
C GLU A 126 8.92 13.83 -8.29
N ILE A 127 9.55 13.69 -7.12
CA ILE A 127 8.82 13.67 -5.84
C ILE A 127 8.31 15.05 -5.44
N ALA A 128 9.06 16.10 -5.78
CA ALA A 128 8.61 17.46 -5.59
C ALA A 128 9.04 18.29 -6.80
N PRO A 129 8.20 19.23 -7.27
CA PRO A 129 8.53 20.05 -8.43
C PRO A 129 9.90 20.73 -8.29
N ASP A 130 10.69 20.70 -9.35
CA ASP A 130 11.98 21.37 -9.47
C ASP A 130 13.05 20.94 -8.45
N THR A 131 12.90 19.76 -7.84
CA THR A 131 13.90 19.24 -6.88
C THR A 131 14.96 18.35 -7.53
N GLY A 132 14.66 17.76 -8.68
CA GLY A 132 15.55 16.79 -9.32
C GLY A 132 15.54 15.41 -8.65
N TYR A 133 14.69 15.18 -7.67
CA TYR A 133 14.54 13.87 -7.00
C TYR A 133 13.54 12.99 -7.73
N TYR A 134 14.05 12.00 -8.48
CA TYR A 134 13.24 11.04 -9.21
C TYR A 134 13.25 9.70 -8.49
N LEU A 135 12.08 9.11 -8.32
CA LEU A 135 11.93 7.79 -7.73
C LEU A 135 11.04 6.91 -8.60
N HIS A 136 11.23 5.60 -8.51
CA HIS A 136 10.21 4.67 -8.95
C HIS A 136 9.03 4.77 -8.01
N VAL A 137 7.83 4.89 -8.54
CA VAL A 137 6.59 5.01 -7.77
C VAL A 137 5.60 3.99 -8.27
N ALA A 138 4.93 3.30 -7.35
CA ALA A 138 3.83 2.42 -7.66
C ALA A 138 2.61 2.77 -6.82
N GLU A 139 1.43 2.61 -7.41
CA GLU A 139 0.17 2.75 -6.71
C GLU A 139 -0.68 1.52 -6.97
N LEU A 140 -1.12 0.88 -5.89
CA LEU A 140 -1.97 -0.30 -5.94
C LEU A 140 -3.24 -0.03 -5.14
N THR A 141 -4.31 -0.72 -5.51
CA THR A 141 -5.59 -0.63 -4.81
C THR A 141 -6.03 -2.01 -4.35
N LEU A 142 -6.49 -2.08 -3.12
CA LEU A 142 -7.02 -3.28 -2.52
C LEU A 142 -8.31 -2.93 -1.77
N ALA A 143 -9.32 -3.75 -1.89
CA ALA A 143 -10.55 -3.57 -1.15
C ALA A 143 -10.77 -4.71 -0.17
N ALA A 144 -11.31 -4.37 1.00
CA ALA A 144 -11.70 -5.35 2.02
C ALA A 144 -13.11 -5.01 2.54
N GLU A 145 -13.86 -6.04 2.84
CA GLU A 145 -15.24 -5.91 3.32
C GLU A 145 -15.37 -6.39 4.75
N GLU A 146 -16.22 -5.71 5.50
CA GLU A 146 -16.63 -6.13 6.83
C GLU A 146 -18.12 -5.85 7.02
N ARG A 147 -18.69 -6.47 8.04
CA ARG A 147 -20.07 -6.19 8.46
C ARG A 147 -20.07 -5.42 9.76
N GLU A 148 -20.93 -4.44 9.83
CA GLU A 148 -21.10 -3.57 11.00
C GLU A 148 -22.54 -3.66 11.49
N THR A 149 -22.72 -3.90 12.79
CA THR A 149 -24.05 -3.88 13.40
C THR A 149 -24.50 -2.43 13.59
N ARG A 150 -25.70 -2.12 13.13
CA ARG A 150 -26.31 -0.80 13.29
C ARG A 150 -26.95 -0.63 14.65
#